data_91e1f3c56351342e8293ec90a6e12321
#
_entry.id   91e1f3c56351342e8293ec90a6e12321
#
_cell.length_a   1.000
_cell.length_b   1.000
_cell.length_c   1.000
_cell.angle_alpha   90.00
_cell.angle_beta   90.00
_cell.angle_gamma   90.00
#
_symmetry.space_group_name_H-M   'P 1'
#
loop_
_entity.id
_entity.type
_entity.pdbx_description
1 polymer ?
#
loop_
_entity_poly.entity_id
_entity_poly.type
_entity_poly.pdbx_seq_one_letter_code
_entity_poly.pdbx_strand_id
1 'polypeptide(L)'
;MLDYSPALMTDMYEYTMLDACLKDGTANRKCVFEIFTRHLPLGRHYGVAAGQGRILDALEKFHLDDNDLKFLADRKVVSPETIKWLENFHFSGSIKGYREGEMFFPNSPILQVEGTFGECTLLETLLLSILNYDSAVASAASRMATAAKDRPCMDMGGRRTNEWAAVAAARAAVVGGFKGTANLLAAQMYGLKAIGTAAHCFTLVHDDEKSAFESQIAALGKNTTLLVDTYNIEEAVKTAVEVAGPELGGVRIDSGDLASLAQRVRNQLDALGATNTKITVTNDLDEYALASLQTAPVDSYGVGTMLVTGSGAPTCAMVYKLTERENSAGEMQPVAKKSKDKATVPGRKLAFRSYEYSLADCEHVISGSEDKLASYQPEDGWKDLLVDYVTNGENHSEYQGHDAIVNAHNYRAQALAELPIGAQSLMKGDPVIPTEVTVL
;
A
#
# COMPACT_ATOMS: atom_id res chain seq x y z
N MET A 1 1.59 -16.06 -8.48
CA MET A 1 2.57 -15.93 -7.41
C MET A 1 3.67 -16.92 -7.67
N LEU A 2 4.95 -16.53 -7.50
CA LEU A 2 6.02 -17.54 -7.54
C LEU A 2 5.71 -18.57 -6.46
N ASP A 3 6.00 -19.82 -6.78
CA ASP A 3 5.61 -20.97 -5.95
C ASP A 3 6.68 -21.27 -4.87
N TYR A 4 7.34 -20.21 -4.36
CA TYR A 4 8.33 -20.33 -3.30
C TYR A 4 7.89 -19.58 -2.05
N SER A 5 8.31 -20.11 -0.91
CA SER A 5 8.09 -19.56 0.41
C SER A 5 8.82 -18.22 0.60
N PRO A 6 8.24 -17.26 1.32
CA PRO A 6 8.93 -16.03 1.69
C PRO A 6 9.90 -16.20 2.87
N ALA A 7 10.07 -17.39 3.43
CA ALA A 7 10.83 -17.61 4.65
C ALA A 7 12.30 -17.13 4.59
N LEU A 8 12.94 -17.24 3.43
CA LEU A 8 14.30 -16.72 3.22
C LEU A 8 14.35 -15.26 2.69
N MET A 9 13.20 -14.58 2.56
CA MET A 9 13.14 -13.13 2.25
C MET A 9 13.35 -12.31 3.52
N THR A 10 14.49 -12.55 4.20
CA THR A 10 14.79 -11.99 5.50
C THR A 10 16.28 -11.73 5.68
N ASP A 11 16.64 -11.01 6.72
CA ASP A 11 18.03 -10.77 7.11
C ASP A 11 18.59 -11.97 7.88
N MET A 12 19.83 -12.33 7.61
CA MET A 12 20.50 -13.47 8.24
C MET A 12 20.45 -13.43 9.78
N TYR A 13 20.47 -12.23 10.38
CA TYR A 13 20.48 -12.10 11.83
C TYR A 13 19.23 -12.67 12.51
N GLU A 14 18.10 -12.75 11.85
CA GLU A 14 16.87 -13.34 12.39
C GLU A 14 17.08 -14.82 12.67
N TYR A 15 17.71 -15.55 11.75
CA TYR A 15 18.08 -16.95 11.93
C TYR A 15 19.18 -17.17 12.97
N THR A 16 20.21 -16.30 12.99
CA THR A 16 21.30 -16.47 13.97
C THR A 16 20.88 -16.10 15.40
N MET A 17 19.96 -15.14 15.58
CA MET A 17 19.33 -14.87 16.87
C MET A 17 18.45 -16.04 17.31
N LEU A 18 17.64 -16.60 16.39
CA LEU A 18 16.84 -17.79 16.67
C LEU A 18 17.71 -18.94 17.16
N ASP A 19 18.84 -19.25 16.45
CA ASP A 19 19.78 -20.31 16.82
C ASP A 19 20.35 -20.12 18.25
N ALA A 20 20.71 -18.89 18.60
CA ALA A 20 21.19 -18.56 19.94
C ALA A 20 20.10 -18.74 21.00
N CYS A 21 18.89 -18.23 20.72
CA CYS A 21 17.76 -18.28 21.65
C CYS A 21 17.17 -19.69 21.83
N LEU A 22 17.29 -20.58 20.85
CA LEU A 22 16.91 -21.98 20.99
C LEU A 22 17.87 -22.70 21.95
N LYS A 23 19.18 -22.40 21.89
CA LYS A 23 20.20 -23.00 22.76
C LYS A 23 20.04 -22.61 24.23
N ASP A 24 19.63 -21.38 24.52
CA ASP A 24 19.44 -20.91 25.91
C ASP A 24 17.97 -20.99 26.38
N GLY A 25 17.05 -21.44 25.51
CA GLY A 25 15.63 -21.63 25.80
C GLY A 25 14.78 -20.34 25.68
N THR A 26 15.37 -19.18 25.41
CA THR A 26 14.62 -17.91 25.33
C THR A 26 13.75 -17.80 24.07
N ALA A 27 13.99 -18.62 23.05
CA ALA A 27 13.15 -18.71 21.87
C ALA A 27 11.67 -19.05 22.18
N ASN A 28 11.42 -19.78 23.28
CA ASN A 28 10.07 -20.20 23.67
C ASN A 28 9.34 -19.17 24.56
N ARG A 29 9.99 -18.05 24.92
CA ARG A 29 9.33 -17.01 25.71
C ARG A 29 8.25 -16.32 24.90
N LYS A 30 7.07 -16.13 25.51
CA LYS A 30 6.02 -15.32 24.92
C LYS A 30 6.49 -13.89 24.75
N CYS A 31 6.14 -13.29 23.64
CA CYS A 31 6.55 -11.94 23.26
C CYS A 31 5.42 -11.19 22.56
N VAL A 32 5.47 -9.88 22.66
CA VAL A 32 4.67 -8.97 21.85
C VAL A 32 5.61 -8.02 21.13
N PHE A 33 5.51 -8.01 19.82
CA PHE A 33 6.18 -7.04 18.95
C PHE A 33 5.18 -6.06 18.36
N GLU A 34 5.66 -4.88 18.00
CA GLU A 34 4.84 -3.81 17.46
C GLU A 34 5.50 -3.20 16.22
N ILE A 35 4.67 -2.91 15.20
CA ILE A 35 5.07 -2.10 14.04
C ILE A 35 4.43 -0.72 14.16
N PHE A 36 5.27 0.31 14.10
CA PHE A 36 4.87 1.71 14.12
C PHE A 36 5.88 2.59 13.40
N THR A 37 5.50 3.83 13.08
CA THR A 37 6.44 4.85 12.58
C THR A 37 6.61 5.95 13.62
N ARG A 38 7.79 6.60 13.65
CA ARG A 38 8.05 7.74 14.56
C ARG A 38 7.69 9.08 13.95
N HIS A 39 7.64 9.16 12.64
CA HIS A 39 7.33 10.36 11.89
C HIS A 39 6.77 10.00 10.51
N LEU A 40 5.90 10.81 9.99
CA LEU A 40 5.41 10.67 8.62
C LEU A 40 6.46 11.21 7.63
N PRO A 41 6.69 10.53 6.51
CA PRO A 41 7.70 10.95 5.55
C PRO A 41 7.29 12.28 4.87
N LEU A 42 8.28 13.11 4.53
CA LEU A 42 8.13 14.33 3.73
C LEU A 42 7.13 15.36 4.28
N GLY A 43 6.82 15.34 5.58
CA GLY A 43 5.84 16.26 6.18
C GLY A 43 4.41 15.99 5.71
N ARG A 44 4.05 14.74 5.48
CA ARG A 44 2.66 14.33 5.20
C ARG A 44 1.80 14.46 6.45
N HIS A 45 0.54 14.74 6.24
CA HIS A 45 -0.42 14.94 7.34
C HIS A 45 -1.00 13.63 7.90
N TYR A 46 -0.92 12.55 7.14
CA TYR A 46 -1.35 11.18 7.49
C TYR A 46 -0.62 10.14 6.65
N GLY A 47 -0.65 8.88 7.09
CA GLY A 47 -0.35 7.70 6.28
C GLY A 47 -1.60 6.84 6.08
N VAL A 48 -1.57 5.93 5.10
CA VAL A 48 -2.62 4.94 4.84
C VAL A 48 -2.05 3.55 5.10
N ALA A 49 -2.65 2.80 6.02
CA ALA A 49 -2.26 1.44 6.32
C ALA A 49 -2.63 0.52 5.14
N ALA A 50 -1.65 -0.18 4.60
CA ALA A 50 -1.83 -1.13 3.51
C ALA A 50 -0.79 -2.25 3.55
N GLY A 51 -1.16 -3.43 3.05
CA GLY A 51 -0.30 -4.61 3.00
C GLY A 51 -0.74 -5.75 3.91
N GLN A 52 -1.70 -5.54 4.80
CA GLN A 52 -2.14 -6.56 5.75
C GLN A 52 -2.67 -7.82 5.05
N GLY A 53 -3.48 -7.68 4.00
CA GLY A 53 -3.93 -8.83 3.21
C GLY A 53 -2.78 -9.59 2.54
N ARG A 54 -1.73 -8.88 2.09
CA ARG A 54 -0.51 -9.52 1.57
C ARG A 54 0.30 -10.24 2.64
N ILE A 55 0.28 -9.73 3.88
CA ILE A 55 0.88 -10.43 5.03
C ILE A 55 0.19 -11.77 5.24
N LEU A 56 -1.14 -11.82 5.22
CA LEU A 56 -1.88 -13.08 5.35
C LEU A 56 -1.53 -14.07 4.23
N ASP A 57 -1.50 -13.61 2.97
CA ASP A 57 -1.07 -14.43 1.83
C ASP A 57 0.38 -14.94 1.97
N ALA A 58 1.26 -14.16 2.59
CA ALA A 58 2.65 -14.54 2.83
C ALA A 58 2.80 -15.53 3.98
N LEU A 59 2.03 -15.36 5.07
CA LEU A 59 2.03 -16.28 6.22
C LEU A 59 1.54 -17.69 5.84
N GLU A 60 0.52 -17.80 4.97
CA GLU A 60 0.05 -19.10 4.46
C GLU A 60 1.15 -19.86 3.71
N LYS A 61 2.13 -19.16 3.16
CA LYS A 61 3.24 -19.73 2.37
C LYS A 61 4.55 -19.78 3.14
N PHE A 62 4.55 -19.29 4.38
CA PHE A 62 5.75 -19.21 5.18
C PHE A 62 6.12 -20.59 5.74
N HIS A 63 6.96 -21.31 5.02
CA HIS A 63 7.55 -22.57 5.41
C HIS A 63 8.96 -22.70 4.79
N LEU A 64 9.80 -23.54 5.35
CA LEU A 64 11.10 -23.85 4.77
C LEU A 64 11.02 -25.23 4.09
N ASP A 65 11.34 -25.27 2.81
CA ASP A 65 11.45 -26.52 2.08
C ASP A 65 12.82 -27.20 2.30
N ASP A 66 13.00 -28.40 1.75
CA ASP A 66 14.24 -29.16 1.87
C ASP A 66 15.46 -28.42 1.31
N ASN A 67 15.27 -27.57 0.26
CA ASN A 67 16.35 -26.78 -0.33
C ASN A 67 16.73 -25.61 0.58
N ASP A 68 15.75 -24.94 1.19
CA ASP A 68 15.96 -23.86 2.15
C ASP A 68 16.72 -24.37 3.38
N LEU A 69 16.26 -25.48 3.96
CA LEU A 69 16.90 -26.12 5.11
C LEU A 69 18.33 -26.59 4.78
N LYS A 70 18.51 -27.22 3.62
CA LYS A 70 19.83 -27.62 3.12
C LYS A 70 20.74 -26.40 2.92
N PHE A 71 20.25 -25.31 2.35
CA PHE A 71 21.03 -24.08 2.20
C PHE A 71 21.52 -23.55 3.56
N LEU A 72 20.63 -23.45 4.55
CA LEU A 72 20.98 -22.99 5.90
C LEU A 72 22.02 -23.91 6.57
N ALA A 73 21.89 -25.23 6.39
CA ALA A 73 22.81 -26.23 6.93
C ALA A 73 24.19 -26.17 6.24
N ASP A 74 24.24 -26.20 4.91
CA ASP A 74 25.48 -26.18 4.10
C ASP A 74 26.29 -24.90 4.35
N ARG A 75 25.61 -23.77 4.53
CA ARG A 75 26.21 -22.47 4.85
C ARG A 75 26.53 -22.28 6.32
N LYS A 76 26.12 -23.23 7.18
CA LYS A 76 26.28 -23.17 8.63
C LYS A 76 25.70 -21.88 9.21
N VAL A 77 24.56 -21.43 8.70
CA VAL A 77 23.84 -20.25 9.21
C VAL A 77 23.32 -20.53 10.60
N VAL A 78 22.80 -21.74 10.81
CA VAL A 78 22.24 -22.22 12.10
C VAL A 78 22.72 -23.64 12.41
N SER A 79 22.55 -24.07 13.65
CA SER A 79 22.90 -25.40 14.14
C SER A 79 21.94 -26.48 13.62
N PRO A 80 22.32 -27.78 13.66
CA PRO A 80 21.43 -28.88 13.31
C PRO A 80 20.14 -28.92 14.15
N GLU A 81 20.21 -28.51 15.40
CA GLU A 81 19.05 -28.43 16.30
C GLU A 81 18.04 -27.40 15.80
N THR A 82 18.53 -26.26 15.33
CA THR A 82 17.68 -25.20 14.75
C THR A 82 17.10 -25.63 13.42
N ILE A 83 17.85 -26.35 12.55
CA ILE A 83 17.31 -26.94 11.33
C ILE A 83 16.10 -27.83 11.65
N LYS A 84 16.23 -28.71 12.64
CA LYS A 84 15.13 -29.59 13.07
C LYS A 84 13.91 -28.82 13.58
N TRP A 85 14.11 -27.70 14.24
CA TRP A 85 13.02 -26.81 14.69
C TRP A 85 12.33 -26.17 13.51
N LEU A 86 13.09 -25.69 12.51
CA LEU A 86 12.61 -25.04 11.29
C LEU A 86 11.83 -25.99 10.36
N GLU A 87 12.14 -27.29 10.34
CA GLU A 87 11.41 -28.32 9.57
C GLU A 87 9.90 -28.33 9.86
N ASN A 88 9.52 -28.00 11.09
CA ASN A 88 8.13 -28.02 11.54
C ASN A 88 7.59 -26.62 11.84
N PHE A 89 8.28 -25.59 11.37
CA PHE A 89 7.88 -24.23 11.64
C PHE A 89 6.53 -23.89 11.03
N HIS A 90 5.67 -23.34 11.83
CA HIS A 90 4.47 -22.60 11.44
C HIS A 90 4.22 -21.52 12.49
N PHE A 91 3.72 -20.37 12.07
CA PHE A 91 3.35 -19.32 13.00
C PHE A 91 2.06 -19.72 13.73
N SER A 92 2.13 -19.83 15.05
CA SER A 92 0.99 -20.23 15.90
C SER A 92 0.45 -19.06 16.74
N GLY A 93 1.00 -17.88 16.58
CA GLY A 93 0.66 -16.71 17.35
C GLY A 93 -0.56 -15.95 16.82
N SER A 94 -0.71 -14.71 17.26
CA SER A 94 -1.81 -13.82 16.86
C SER A 94 -1.29 -12.51 16.33
N ILE A 95 -2.02 -11.91 15.38
CA ILE A 95 -1.70 -10.62 14.78
C ILE A 95 -2.94 -9.76 14.77
N LYS A 96 -2.83 -8.56 15.33
CA LYS A 96 -3.86 -7.53 15.27
C LYS A 96 -3.27 -6.20 14.80
N GLY A 97 -4.08 -5.34 14.22
CA GLY A 97 -3.57 -4.06 13.72
C GLY A 97 -4.64 -3.20 13.09
N TYR A 98 -4.21 -2.09 12.50
CA TYR A 98 -5.10 -1.18 11.78
C TYR A 98 -5.68 -1.86 10.55
N ARG A 99 -6.96 -1.62 10.31
CA ARG A 99 -7.63 -2.10 9.09
C ARG A 99 -6.96 -1.53 7.85
N GLU A 100 -6.83 -2.31 6.76
CA GLU A 100 -6.36 -1.76 5.50
C GLU A 100 -7.25 -0.59 5.04
N GLY A 101 -6.62 0.50 4.65
CA GLY A 101 -7.28 1.75 4.31
C GLY A 101 -7.46 2.72 5.49
N GLU A 102 -7.17 2.31 6.73
CA GLU A 102 -7.20 3.21 7.89
C GLU A 102 -6.05 4.23 7.83
N MET A 103 -6.31 5.43 8.34
CA MET A 103 -5.29 6.45 8.48
C MET A 103 -4.44 6.20 9.73
N PHE A 104 -3.12 6.36 9.62
CA PHE A 104 -2.21 6.24 10.75
C PHE A 104 -1.36 7.50 10.93
N PHE A 105 -0.87 7.67 12.14
CA PHE A 105 -0.06 8.79 12.58
C PHE A 105 1.23 8.30 13.28
N PRO A 106 2.17 9.20 13.65
CA PRO A 106 3.33 8.79 14.43
C PRO A 106 2.94 8.07 15.72
N ASN A 107 3.61 6.96 16.02
CA ASN A 107 3.37 6.07 17.18
C ASN A 107 2.04 5.28 17.16
N SER A 108 1.26 5.31 16.09
CA SER A 108 0.15 4.38 15.89
C SER A 108 0.65 2.93 15.91
N PRO A 109 0.07 2.02 16.70
CA PRO A 109 0.42 0.59 16.69
C PRO A 109 -0.20 -0.10 15.48
N ILE A 110 0.40 0.13 14.28
CA ILE A 110 -0.14 -0.29 12.98
C ILE A 110 -0.34 -1.80 12.93
N LEU A 111 0.59 -2.56 13.55
CA LEU A 111 0.48 -4.02 13.71
C LEU A 111 1.11 -4.45 15.04
N GLN A 112 0.48 -5.37 15.73
CA GLN A 112 1.02 -6.06 16.89
C GLN A 112 1.06 -7.55 16.59
N VAL A 113 2.20 -8.18 16.87
CA VAL A 113 2.46 -9.61 16.65
C VAL A 113 2.75 -10.25 17.99
N GLU A 114 1.97 -11.25 18.35
CA GLU A 114 2.08 -12.00 19.59
C GLU A 114 2.37 -13.48 19.30
N GLY A 115 3.35 -14.03 19.96
CA GLY A 115 3.78 -15.42 19.81
C GLY A 115 5.00 -15.71 20.64
N THR A 116 5.72 -16.80 20.36
CA THR A 116 7.04 -17.02 20.93
C THR A 116 8.08 -16.11 20.28
N PHE A 117 9.17 -15.82 20.99
CA PHE A 117 10.25 -15.01 20.42
C PHE A 117 10.78 -15.61 19.13
N GLY A 118 10.95 -16.93 19.07
CA GLY A 118 11.44 -17.63 17.89
C GLY A 118 10.52 -17.47 16.69
N GLU A 119 9.19 -17.52 16.88
CA GLU A 119 8.22 -17.29 15.81
C GLU A 119 8.21 -15.83 15.34
N CYS A 120 8.11 -14.90 16.29
CA CYS A 120 7.98 -13.47 15.97
C CYS A 120 9.23 -12.89 15.32
N THR A 121 10.45 -13.36 15.70
CA THR A 121 11.70 -12.83 15.15
C THR A 121 11.87 -13.14 13.67
N LEU A 122 11.39 -14.29 13.18
CA LEU A 122 11.46 -14.67 11.77
C LEU A 122 10.55 -13.84 10.85
N LEU A 123 9.63 -13.10 11.40
CA LEU A 123 8.66 -12.30 10.63
C LEU A 123 9.07 -10.84 10.44
N GLU A 124 10.11 -10.35 11.13
CA GLU A 124 10.46 -8.92 11.16
C GLU A 124 10.62 -8.33 9.76
N THR A 125 11.54 -8.84 8.96
CA THR A 125 11.85 -8.29 7.65
C THR A 125 10.69 -8.46 6.68
N LEU A 126 9.99 -9.59 6.70
CA LEU A 126 8.84 -9.84 5.83
C LEU A 126 7.72 -8.83 6.09
N LEU A 127 7.30 -8.68 7.35
CA LEU A 127 6.22 -7.77 7.74
C LEU A 127 6.58 -6.31 7.43
N LEU A 128 7.82 -5.91 7.75
CA LEU A 128 8.29 -4.55 7.51
C LEU A 128 8.40 -4.23 6.03
N SER A 129 8.91 -5.15 5.21
CA SER A 129 9.05 -4.92 3.77
C SER A 129 7.69 -4.71 3.08
N ILE A 130 6.70 -5.50 3.48
CA ILE A 130 5.32 -5.38 2.97
C ILE A 130 4.69 -4.07 3.43
N LEU A 131 4.60 -3.83 4.75
CA LEU A 131 3.89 -2.66 5.28
C LEU A 131 4.54 -1.34 4.90
N ASN A 132 5.87 -1.26 4.90
CA ASN A 132 6.57 -0.03 4.52
C ASN A 132 6.29 0.38 3.08
N TYR A 133 6.37 -0.58 2.15
CA TYR A 133 6.19 -0.28 0.74
C TYR A 133 4.71 -0.06 0.38
N ASP A 134 3.85 -0.99 0.77
CA ASP A 134 2.41 -0.91 0.44
C ASP A 134 1.78 0.35 1.04
N SER A 135 2.09 0.68 2.32
CA SER A 135 1.58 1.90 2.95
C SER A 135 2.15 3.18 2.32
N ALA A 136 3.40 3.17 1.86
CA ALA A 136 3.99 4.30 1.16
C ALA A 136 3.27 4.58 -0.18
N VAL A 137 3.02 3.53 -0.97
CA VAL A 137 2.28 3.61 -2.23
C VAL A 137 0.82 4.00 -1.99
N ALA A 138 0.13 3.37 -1.04
CA ALA A 138 -1.25 3.70 -0.71
C ALA A 138 -1.41 5.15 -0.22
N SER A 139 -0.47 5.64 0.59
CA SER A 139 -0.45 7.03 1.06
C SER A 139 -0.25 8.02 -0.09
N ALA A 140 0.66 7.74 -1.04
CA ALA A 140 0.84 8.55 -2.24
C ALA A 140 -0.42 8.52 -3.13
N ALA A 141 -0.98 7.32 -3.36
CA ALA A 141 -2.21 7.15 -4.12
C ALA A 141 -3.39 7.90 -3.51
N SER A 142 -3.52 7.90 -2.17
CA SER A 142 -4.56 8.62 -1.45
C SER A 142 -4.46 10.14 -1.68
N ARG A 143 -3.26 10.71 -1.60
CA ARG A 143 -3.02 12.13 -1.91
C ARG A 143 -3.32 12.47 -3.37
N MET A 144 -2.91 11.61 -4.30
CA MET A 144 -3.17 11.77 -5.73
C MET A 144 -4.67 11.68 -6.04
N ALA A 145 -5.38 10.68 -5.49
CA ALA A 145 -6.82 10.53 -5.67
C ALA A 145 -7.59 11.74 -5.09
N THR A 146 -7.15 12.27 -3.95
CA THR A 146 -7.71 13.49 -3.34
C THR A 146 -7.48 14.71 -4.24
N ALA A 147 -6.27 14.88 -4.77
CA ALA A 147 -5.95 15.97 -5.69
C ALA A 147 -6.71 15.86 -7.03
N ALA A 148 -6.95 14.63 -7.49
CA ALA A 148 -7.73 14.35 -8.71
C ALA A 148 -9.25 14.54 -8.53
N LYS A 149 -9.76 14.62 -7.31
CA LYS A 149 -11.20 14.71 -6.99
C LYS A 149 -11.99 13.56 -7.63
N ASP A 150 -13.01 13.87 -8.43
CA ASP A 150 -13.89 12.88 -9.08
C ASP A 150 -13.28 12.20 -10.31
N ARG A 151 -12.09 12.64 -10.75
CA ARG A 151 -11.42 12.10 -11.93
C ARG A 151 -10.60 10.86 -11.56
N PRO A 152 -10.85 9.70 -12.21
CA PRO A 152 -10.16 8.47 -11.85
C PRO A 152 -8.66 8.53 -12.16
N CYS A 153 -7.86 8.05 -11.20
CA CYS A 153 -6.44 7.77 -11.39
C CYS A 153 -6.24 6.27 -11.67
N MET A 154 -5.31 5.97 -12.59
CA MET A 154 -4.95 4.62 -13.00
C MET A 154 -3.45 4.38 -12.78
N ASP A 155 -3.09 3.20 -12.28
CA ASP A 155 -1.69 2.81 -12.15
C ASP A 155 -1.10 2.43 -13.51
N MET A 156 -0.05 3.13 -13.90
CA MET A 156 0.79 2.86 -15.08
C MET A 156 2.28 2.76 -14.72
N GLY A 157 2.59 2.42 -13.45
CA GLY A 157 3.95 2.43 -12.90
C GLY A 157 4.75 1.16 -13.12
N GLY A 158 4.17 0.10 -13.69
CA GLY A 158 4.77 -1.24 -13.75
C GLY A 158 6.17 -1.33 -14.34
N ARG A 159 6.56 -0.41 -15.24
CA ARG A 159 7.90 -0.33 -15.84
C ARG A 159 8.86 0.64 -15.14
N ARG A 160 8.49 1.13 -13.96
CA ARG A 160 9.22 2.17 -13.20
C ARG A 160 9.73 1.68 -11.85
N THR A 161 9.50 0.42 -11.51
CA THR A 161 9.97 -0.23 -10.29
C THR A 161 10.32 -1.69 -10.58
N ASN A 162 10.77 -2.44 -9.58
CA ASN A 162 10.97 -3.89 -9.69
C ASN A 162 9.65 -4.59 -10.05
N GLU A 163 9.71 -5.65 -10.85
CA GLU A 163 8.52 -6.35 -11.40
C GLU A 163 7.57 -6.86 -10.30
N TRP A 164 8.10 -7.35 -9.17
CA TRP A 164 7.26 -7.78 -8.05
C TRP A 164 6.73 -6.61 -7.22
N ALA A 165 7.55 -5.57 -7.05
CA ALA A 165 7.10 -4.33 -6.43
C ALA A 165 5.98 -3.68 -7.26
N ALA A 166 6.01 -3.81 -8.61
CA ALA A 166 4.93 -3.33 -9.46
C ALA A 166 3.59 -4.02 -9.19
N VAL A 167 3.60 -5.34 -8.92
CA VAL A 167 2.40 -6.09 -8.53
C VAL A 167 1.87 -5.63 -7.18
N ALA A 168 2.75 -5.44 -6.20
CA ALA A 168 2.40 -4.91 -4.88
C ALA A 168 1.85 -3.48 -4.96
N ALA A 169 2.53 -2.60 -5.73
CA ALA A 169 2.11 -1.22 -5.93
C ALA A 169 0.73 -1.11 -6.55
N ALA A 170 0.39 -1.95 -7.53
CA ALA A 170 -0.92 -1.96 -8.16
C ALA A 170 -2.05 -2.23 -7.14
N ARG A 171 -1.85 -3.21 -6.24
CA ARG A 171 -2.79 -3.50 -5.17
C ARG A 171 -2.90 -2.33 -4.18
N ALA A 172 -1.77 -1.84 -3.70
CA ALA A 172 -1.72 -0.74 -2.75
C ALA A 172 -2.31 0.56 -3.32
N ALA A 173 -2.11 0.82 -4.62
CA ALA A 173 -2.72 1.95 -5.31
C ALA A 173 -4.25 1.90 -5.30
N VAL A 174 -4.83 0.71 -5.50
CA VAL A 174 -6.29 0.54 -5.43
C VAL A 174 -6.79 0.76 -4.00
N VAL A 175 -6.13 0.24 -2.97
CA VAL A 175 -6.43 0.57 -1.57
C VAL A 175 -6.35 2.09 -1.36
N GLY A 176 -5.34 2.75 -1.91
CA GLY A 176 -5.15 4.20 -1.85
C GLY A 176 -6.12 5.04 -2.68
N GLY A 177 -7.04 4.44 -3.46
CA GLY A 177 -8.10 5.16 -4.16
C GLY A 177 -8.03 5.13 -5.69
N PHE A 178 -7.03 4.48 -6.29
CA PHE A 178 -6.94 4.29 -7.74
C PHE A 178 -8.01 3.32 -8.24
N LYS A 179 -8.39 3.42 -9.51
CA LYS A 179 -9.53 2.67 -10.08
C LYS A 179 -9.11 1.48 -10.95
N GLY A 180 -7.81 1.26 -11.15
CA GLY A 180 -7.29 0.15 -11.94
C GLY A 180 -5.80 0.22 -12.16
N THR A 181 -5.26 -0.78 -12.81
CA THR A 181 -3.83 -0.94 -13.08
C THR A 181 -3.55 -1.42 -14.50
N ALA A 182 -2.41 -1.04 -15.05
CA ALA A 182 -1.90 -1.62 -16.30
C ALA A 182 -1.18 -2.97 -16.09
N ASN A 183 -0.98 -3.40 -14.85
CA ASN A 183 -0.29 -4.65 -14.52
C ASN A 183 -1.25 -5.84 -14.59
N LEU A 184 -1.10 -6.69 -15.60
CA LEU A 184 -1.99 -7.83 -15.82
C LEU A 184 -1.88 -8.90 -14.72
N LEU A 185 -0.68 -9.12 -14.16
CA LEU A 185 -0.51 -10.09 -13.09
C LEU A 185 -1.22 -9.63 -11.81
N ALA A 186 -1.10 -8.36 -11.46
CA ALA A 186 -1.85 -7.80 -10.32
C ALA A 186 -3.36 -7.87 -10.55
N ALA A 187 -3.83 -7.57 -11.78
CA ALA A 187 -5.23 -7.69 -12.14
C ALA A 187 -5.74 -9.13 -11.97
N GLN A 188 -4.96 -10.12 -12.42
CA GLN A 188 -5.29 -11.54 -12.27
C GLN A 188 -5.29 -11.99 -10.81
N MET A 189 -4.22 -11.67 -10.05
CA MET A 189 -4.05 -12.14 -8.68
C MET A 189 -5.10 -11.57 -7.71
N TYR A 190 -5.45 -10.32 -7.91
CA TYR A 190 -6.28 -9.56 -6.97
C TYR A 190 -7.65 -9.17 -7.52
N GLY A 191 -7.99 -9.62 -8.73
CA GLY A 191 -9.26 -9.28 -9.36
C GLY A 191 -9.42 -7.80 -9.71
N LEU A 192 -8.30 -7.06 -9.91
CA LEU A 192 -8.33 -5.64 -10.17
C LEU A 192 -8.74 -5.34 -11.61
N LYS A 193 -9.28 -4.14 -11.84
CA LYS A 193 -9.59 -3.67 -13.20
C LYS A 193 -8.31 -3.47 -13.99
N ALA A 194 -8.09 -4.29 -15.03
CA ALA A 194 -7.02 -4.08 -15.98
C ALA A 194 -7.35 -2.91 -16.93
N ILE A 195 -6.36 -2.06 -17.18
CA ILE A 195 -6.46 -0.95 -18.13
C ILE A 195 -5.27 -0.96 -19.08
N GLY A 196 -5.46 -0.41 -20.26
CA GLY A 196 -4.40 -0.25 -21.24
C GLY A 196 -4.98 0.08 -22.61
N THR A 197 -4.17 0.71 -23.44
CA THR A 197 -4.56 1.06 -24.81
C THR A 197 -3.42 0.71 -25.77
N ALA A 198 -2.59 1.67 -26.14
CA ALA A 198 -1.44 1.50 -27.00
C ALA A 198 -0.25 2.32 -26.50
N ALA A 199 0.95 1.98 -26.96
CA ALA A 199 2.16 2.79 -26.80
C ALA A 199 2.53 3.40 -28.17
N HIS A 200 3.39 4.43 -28.16
CA HIS A 200 3.86 5.09 -29.41
C HIS A 200 4.44 4.11 -30.43
N CYS A 201 5.11 3.02 -29.99
CA CYS A 201 5.63 2.00 -30.89
C CYS A 201 4.55 1.31 -31.72
N PHE A 202 3.30 1.26 -31.24
CA PHE A 202 2.18 0.73 -32.03
C PHE A 202 1.88 1.62 -33.22
N THR A 203 1.84 2.94 -33.05
CA THR A 203 1.70 3.89 -34.16
C THR A 203 2.91 3.81 -35.10
N LEU A 204 4.12 3.74 -34.53
CA LEU A 204 5.37 3.74 -35.30
C LEU A 204 5.61 2.48 -36.15
N VAL A 205 4.97 1.35 -35.84
CA VAL A 205 5.07 0.12 -36.62
C VAL A 205 4.15 0.09 -37.84
N HIS A 206 3.16 1.00 -37.88
CA HIS A 206 2.28 1.19 -39.03
C HIS A 206 2.86 2.24 -39.99
N ASP A 207 2.46 2.19 -41.27
CA ASP A 207 2.95 3.10 -42.28
C ASP A 207 2.51 4.55 -42.04
N ASP A 208 1.34 4.73 -41.40
CA ASP A 208 0.82 6.01 -40.97
C ASP A 208 -0.08 5.89 -39.71
N GLU A 209 -0.40 7.03 -39.11
CA GLU A 209 -1.20 7.10 -37.89
C GLU A 209 -2.66 6.66 -38.11
N LYS A 210 -3.19 6.90 -39.34
CA LYS A 210 -4.56 6.50 -39.67
C LYS A 210 -4.70 4.97 -39.67
N SER A 211 -3.78 4.27 -40.32
CA SER A 211 -3.78 2.79 -40.35
C SER A 211 -3.60 2.18 -38.92
N ALA A 212 -2.82 2.84 -38.06
CA ALA A 212 -2.71 2.45 -36.65
C ALA A 212 -4.05 2.60 -35.93
N PHE A 213 -4.73 3.72 -36.08
CA PHE A 213 -6.05 3.95 -35.44
C PHE A 213 -7.12 2.99 -35.99
N GLU A 214 -7.17 2.76 -37.29
CA GLU A 214 -8.07 1.76 -37.91
C GLU A 214 -7.84 0.38 -37.34
N SER A 215 -6.58 -0.04 -37.21
CA SER A 215 -6.19 -1.33 -36.62
C SER A 215 -6.61 -1.44 -35.15
N GLN A 216 -6.38 -0.40 -34.32
CA GLN A 216 -6.77 -0.42 -32.91
C GLN A 216 -8.30 -0.47 -32.74
N ILE A 217 -9.05 0.29 -33.55
CA ILE A 217 -10.51 0.29 -33.51
C ILE A 217 -11.09 -1.03 -33.98
N ALA A 218 -10.50 -1.65 -35.01
CA ALA A 218 -10.91 -2.98 -35.45
C ALA A 218 -10.76 -4.03 -34.37
N ALA A 219 -9.71 -3.93 -33.56
CA ALA A 219 -9.42 -4.88 -32.47
C ALA A 219 -10.22 -4.59 -31.20
N LEU A 220 -10.38 -3.34 -30.79
CA LEU A 220 -10.90 -2.93 -29.48
C LEU A 220 -12.26 -2.21 -29.53
N GLY A 221 -12.74 -1.88 -30.72
CA GLY A 221 -13.96 -1.12 -30.91
C GLY A 221 -13.77 0.39 -30.71
N LYS A 222 -14.83 1.14 -31.07
CA LYS A 222 -14.81 2.62 -31.01
C LYS A 222 -14.70 3.21 -29.60
N ASN A 223 -15.05 2.41 -28.59
CA ASN A 223 -14.95 2.84 -27.18
C ASN A 223 -13.53 2.74 -26.59
N THR A 224 -12.52 2.52 -27.46
CA THR A 224 -11.11 2.56 -27.06
C THR A 224 -10.61 3.99 -26.86
N THR A 225 -9.40 4.11 -26.32
CA THR A 225 -8.69 5.39 -26.17
C THR A 225 -7.48 5.40 -27.11
N LEU A 226 -7.43 6.33 -28.04
CA LEU A 226 -6.35 6.48 -29.03
C LEU A 226 -5.25 7.42 -28.50
N LEU A 227 -3.98 7.05 -28.71
CA LEU A 227 -2.81 7.86 -28.34
C LEU A 227 -2.52 8.85 -29.47
N VAL A 228 -2.69 10.16 -29.20
CA VAL A 228 -2.73 11.18 -30.26
C VAL A 228 -1.49 12.09 -30.34
N ASP A 229 -0.46 11.79 -29.54
CA ASP A 229 0.75 12.61 -29.46
C ASP A 229 2.02 11.93 -30.02
N THR A 230 1.84 10.98 -30.96
CA THR A 230 3.01 10.36 -31.63
C THR A 230 3.66 11.32 -32.61
N TYR A 231 2.87 12.12 -33.34
CA TYR A 231 3.34 13.12 -34.31
C TYR A 231 2.73 14.49 -34.02
N ASN A 232 1.76 14.92 -34.84
CA ASN A 232 1.06 16.19 -34.64
C ASN A 232 -0.30 15.93 -33.97
N ILE A 233 -0.51 16.45 -32.79
CA ILE A 233 -1.73 16.20 -31.98
C ILE A 233 -2.99 16.66 -32.70
N GLU A 234 -2.98 17.82 -33.37
CA GLU A 234 -4.16 18.38 -34.03
C GLU A 234 -4.60 17.51 -35.22
N GLU A 235 -3.63 17.06 -36.04
CA GLU A 235 -3.91 16.14 -37.14
C GLU A 235 -4.34 14.75 -36.60
N ALA A 236 -3.71 14.26 -35.55
CA ALA A 236 -4.06 12.99 -34.94
C ALA A 236 -5.50 12.97 -34.39
N VAL A 237 -5.93 14.03 -33.70
CA VAL A 237 -7.30 14.15 -33.16
C VAL A 237 -8.31 14.19 -34.32
N LYS A 238 -8.02 14.89 -35.42
CA LYS A 238 -8.87 14.91 -36.62
C LYS A 238 -8.97 13.52 -37.21
N THR A 239 -7.83 12.84 -37.44
CA THR A 239 -7.78 11.48 -37.99
C THR A 239 -8.51 10.49 -37.07
N ALA A 240 -8.36 10.62 -35.76
CA ALA A 240 -9.04 9.77 -34.78
C ALA A 240 -10.57 9.87 -34.91
N VAL A 241 -11.11 11.06 -35.01
CA VAL A 241 -12.55 11.28 -35.20
C VAL A 241 -13.01 10.86 -36.61
N GLU A 242 -12.20 11.06 -37.64
CA GLU A 242 -12.51 10.60 -39.02
C GLU A 242 -12.65 9.07 -39.07
N VAL A 243 -11.77 8.32 -38.36
CA VAL A 243 -11.76 6.84 -38.36
C VAL A 243 -12.84 6.26 -37.44
N ALA A 244 -12.97 6.79 -36.23
CA ALA A 244 -13.88 6.23 -35.20
C ALA A 244 -15.31 6.81 -35.27
N GLY A 245 -15.44 8.01 -35.82
CA GLY A 245 -16.64 8.85 -35.74
C GLY A 245 -16.74 9.62 -34.42
N PRO A 246 -17.80 10.42 -34.23
CA PRO A 246 -17.98 11.29 -33.07
C PRO A 246 -18.23 10.52 -31.76
N GLU A 247 -18.41 9.19 -31.83
CA GLU A 247 -18.60 8.28 -30.69
C GLU A 247 -17.27 7.66 -30.18
N LEU A 248 -16.12 8.19 -30.60
CA LEU A 248 -14.81 7.78 -30.09
C LEU A 248 -14.78 7.83 -28.56
N GLY A 249 -14.38 6.72 -27.91
CA GLY A 249 -14.35 6.61 -26.45
C GLY A 249 -13.42 7.60 -25.78
N GLY A 250 -12.20 7.74 -26.27
CA GLY A 250 -11.23 8.67 -25.68
C GLY A 250 -9.99 8.91 -26.51
N VAL A 251 -9.25 9.95 -26.11
CA VAL A 251 -7.89 10.24 -26.58
C VAL A 251 -6.94 10.35 -25.39
N ARG A 252 -5.66 9.99 -25.59
CA ARG A 252 -4.61 10.12 -24.58
C ARG A 252 -3.50 11.02 -25.04
N ILE A 253 -3.06 11.90 -24.12
CA ILE A 253 -1.97 12.85 -24.29
C ILE A 253 -0.90 12.51 -23.25
N ASP A 254 0.33 12.21 -23.71
CA ASP A 254 1.43 11.70 -22.86
C ASP A 254 2.63 12.68 -22.83
N SER A 255 2.52 13.87 -23.43
CA SER A 255 3.63 14.82 -23.58
C SER A 255 3.18 16.28 -23.66
N GLY A 256 4.11 17.21 -23.44
CA GLY A 256 3.92 18.64 -23.58
C GLY A 256 3.22 19.34 -22.41
N ASP A 257 2.72 20.55 -22.63
CA ASP A 257 1.90 21.30 -21.65
C ASP A 257 0.49 20.71 -21.61
N LEU A 258 0.27 19.78 -20.67
CA LEU A 258 -0.95 18.99 -20.58
C LEU A 258 -2.21 19.85 -20.41
N ALA A 259 -2.15 20.96 -19.66
CA ALA A 259 -3.31 21.81 -19.43
C ALA A 259 -3.74 22.53 -20.72
N SER A 260 -2.78 23.17 -21.39
CA SER A 260 -3.02 23.86 -22.65
C SER A 260 -3.42 22.91 -23.79
N LEU A 261 -2.77 21.72 -23.83
CA LEU A 261 -3.08 20.68 -24.81
C LEU A 261 -4.49 20.11 -24.63
N ALA A 262 -4.85 19.74 -23.37
CA ALA A 262 -6.19 19.23 -23.08
C ALA A 262 -7.28 20.23 -23.48
N GLN A 263 -7.07 21.52 -23.24
CA GLN A 263 -8.04 22.56 -23.66
C GLN A 263 -8.16 22.65 -25.17
N ARG A 264 -7.04 22.64 -25.93
CA ARG A 264 -7.06 22.67 -27.39
C ARG A 264 -7.71 21.41 -27.95
N VAL A 265 -7.36 20.26 -27.45
CA VAL A 265 -7.93 18.96 -27.85
C VAL A 265 -9.44 18.92 -27.58
N ARG A 266 -9.90 19.43 -26.43
CA ARG A 266 -11.34 19.51 -26.13
C ARG A 266 -12.08 20.36 -27.09
N ASN A 267 -11.57 21.56 -27.35
CA ASN A 267 -12.19 22.47 -28.32
C ASN A 267 -12.27 21.86 -29.75
N GLN A 268 -11.24 21.14 -30.15
CA GLN A 268 -11.20 20.47 -31.45
C GLN A 268 -12.18 19.31 -31.54
N LEU A 269 -12.22 18.43 -30.48
CA LEU A 269 -13.18 17.34 -30.40
C LEU A 269 -14.63 17.84 -30.44
N ASP A 270 -14.93 18.94 -29.75
CA ASP A 270 -16.26 19.56 -29.76
C ASP A 270 -16.62 20.10 -31.15
N ALA A 271 -15.67 20.76 -31.82
CA ALA A 271 -15.87 21.26 -33.20
C ALA A 271 -16.08 20.12 -34.21
N LEU A 272 -15.52 18.95 -33.97
CA LEU A 272 -15.72 17.73 -34.77
C LEU A 272 -16.98 16.93 -34.39
N GLY A 273 -17.76 17.41 -33.43
CA GLY A 273 -18.97 16.74 -32.94
C GLY A 273 -18.70 15.60 -31.92
N ALA A 274 -17.45 15.37 -31.53
CA ALA A 274 -17.03 14.31 -30.58
C ALA A 274 -17.08 14.81 -29.11
N THR A 275 -18.21 15.40 -28.71
CA THR A 275 -18.38 16.08 -27.41
C THR A 275 -18.31 15.17 -26.21
N ASN A 276 -18.54 13.86 -26.38
CA ASN A 276 -18.50 12.85 -25.30
C ASN A 276 -17.14 12.14 -25.20
N THR A 277 -16.23 12.35 -26.18
CA THR A 277 -14.90 11.73 -26.18
C THR A 277 -14.09 12.17 -24.97
N LYS A 278 -13.56 11.22 -24.20
CA LYS A 278 -12.82 11.46 -22.98
C LYS A 278 -11.37 11.82 -23.24
N ILE A 279 -10.80 12.67 -22.39
CA ILE A 279 -9.39 13.06 -22.46
C ILE A 279 -8.67 12.46 -21.24
N THR A 280 -7.74 11.55 -21.52
CA THR A 280 -6.83 10.98 -20.52
C THR A 280 -5.46 11.62 -20.66
N VAL A 281 -4.86 12.06 -19.56
CA VAL A 281 -3.49 12.55 -19.59
C VAL A 281 -2.58 11.65 -18.75
N THR A 282 -1.36 11.49 -19.24
CA THR A 282 -0.28 10.74 -18.62
C THR A 282 0.97 11.63 -18.71
N ASN A 283 2.14 11.21 -18.23
CA ASN A 283 3.40 11.95 -18.22
C ASN A 283 3.76 12.56 -16.88
N ASP A 284 4.63 11.86 -16.13
CA ASP A 284 5.27 12.30 -14.88
C ASP A 284 4.34 13.00 -13.86
N LEU A 285 3.10 12.47 -13.75
CA LEU A 285 2.09 13.02 -12.86
C LEU A 285 2.40 12.64 -11.40
N ASP A 286 2.22 13.63 -10.52
CA ASP A 286 2.19 13.51 -9.08
C ASP A 286 0.96 14.26 -8.51
N GLU A 287 0.79 14.27 -7.20
CA GLU A 287 -0.33 14.97 -6.55
C GLU A 287 -0.38 16.47 -6.86
N TYR A 288 0.75 17.12 -7.10
CA TYR A 288 0.81 18.56 -7.41
C TYR A 288 0.40 18.83 -8.86
N ALA A 289 0.88 18.01 -9.78
CA ALA A 289 0.47 18.07 -11.19
C ALA A 289 -1.04 17.82 -11.32
N LEU A 290 -1.58 16.81 -10.61
CA LEU A 290 -3.01 16.52 -10.59
C LEU A 290 -3.84 17.69 -10.06
N ALA A 291 -3.38 18.34 -8.99
CA ALA A 291 -4.03 19.53 -8.46
C ALA A 291 -4.02 20.70 -9.47
N SER A 292 -2.92 20.90 -10.18
CA SER A 292 -2.81 21.96 -11.19
C SER A 292 -3.71 21.74 -12.42
N LEU A 293 -3.97 20.46 -12.76
CA LEU A 293 -4.82 20.07 -13.89
C LEU A 293 -6.33 20.12 -13.58
N GLN A 294 -6.74 20.52 -12.37
CA GLN A 294 -8.17 20.60 -12.02
C GLN A 294 -8.98 21.56 -12.87
N THR A 295 -8.37 22.61 -13.40
CA THR A 295 -9.04 23.58 -14.28
C THR A 295 -9.04 23.19 -15.75
N ALA A 296 -8.25 22.16 -16.13
CA ALA A 296 -8.19 21.66 -17.50
C ALA A 296 -9.31 20.62 -17.76
N PRO A 297 -9.80 20.49 -18.99
CA PRO A 297 -10.85 19.53 -19.36
C PRO A 297 -10.28 18.10 -19.52
N VAL A 298 -9.78 17.54 -18.45
CA VAL A 298 -9.23 16.18 -18.35
C VAL A 298 -10.25 15.28 -17.67
N ASP A 299 -10.47 14.09 -18.16
CA ASP A 299 -11.43 13.12 -17.61
C ASP A 299 -10.77 12.04 -16.73
N SER A 300 -9.49 11.73 -16.95
CA SER A 300 -8.78 10.70 -16.19
C SER A 300 -7.26 10.86 -16.27
N TYR A 301 -6.56 10.22 -15.33
CA TYR A 301 -5.11 10.32 -15.18
C TYR A 301 -4.46 8.92 -15.15
N GLY A 302 -3.32 8.80 -15.86
CA GLY A 302 -2.43 7.64 -15.72
C GLY A 302 -1.15 8.06 -14.99
N VAL A 303 -0.89 7.46 -13.83
CA VAL A 303 0.25 7.81 -12.99
C VAL A 303 1.26 6.67 -12.95
N GLY A 304 2.52 6.97 -13.17
CA GLY A 304 3.61 6.01 -13.25
C GLY A 304 4.59 6.10 -12.10
N THR A 305 5.74 6.70 -12.36
CA THR A 305 6.91 6.75 -11.47
C THR A 305 6.56 7.22 -10.05
N MET A 306 5.86 8.34 -9.93
CA MET A 306 5.59 8.94 -8.63
C MET A 306 4.67 8.08 -7.76
N LEU A 307 3.76 7.31 -8.35
CA LEU A 307 2.95 6.35 -7.62
C LEU A 307 3.82 5.25 -7.00
N VAL A 308 4.58 4.51 -7.83
CA VAL A 308 5.31 3.31 -7.40
C VAL A 308 6.56 3.61 -6.56
N THR A 309 6.97 4.86 -6.50
CA THR A 309 8.04 5.37 -5.61
C THR A 309 7.49 6.07 -4.37
N GLY A 310 6.19 5.95 -4.09
CA GLY A 310 5.56 6.59 -2.95
C GLY A 310 5.66 8.12 -2.98
N SER A 311 5.65 8.73 -4.17
CA SER A 311 5.84 10.17 -4.38
C SER A 311 7.12 10.71 -3.71
N GLY A 312 8.23 9.98 -3.91
CA GLY A 312 9.54 10.30 -3.35
C GLY A 312 9.80 9.78 -1.93
N ALA A 313 8.84 9.05 -1.35
CA ALA A 313 9.00 8.36 -0.07
C ALA A 313 8.58 6.88 -0.22
N PRO A 314 9.48 6.00 -0.70
CA PRO A 314 9.13 4.60 -0.99
C PRO A 314 8.98 3.73 0.26
N THR A 315 9.08 4.31 1.44
CA THR A 315 8.92 3.67 2.75
C THR A 315 8.26 4.64 3.73
N CYS A 316 7.51 4.11 4.69
CA CYS A 316 6.93 4.86 5.80
C CYS A 316 7.86 4.89 7.04
N ALA A 317 9.09 4.41 6.92
CA ALA A 317 10.06 4.31 8.01
C ALA A 317 9.52 3.55 9.24
N MET A 318 8.67 2.58 9.01
CA MET A 318 8.14 1.71 10.05
C MET A 318 9.25 0.84 10.64
N VAL A 319 9.12 0.54 11.92
CA VAL A 319 10.04 -0.29 12.70
C VAL A 319 9.26 -1.39 13.40
N TYR A 320 9.93 -2.53 13.65
CA TYR A 320 9.40 -3.68 14.39
C TYR A 320 10.12 -3.76 15.74
N LYS A 321 9.42 -3.67 16.84
CA LYS A 321 10.04 -3.57 18.17
C LYS A 321 9.37 -4.48 19.19
N LEU A 322 10.20 -5.21 19.93
CA LEU A 322 9.78 -5.97 21.12
C LEU A 322 9.31 -4.98 22.19
N THR A 323 8.06 -5.10 22.62
CA THR A 323 7.42 -4.21 23.61
C THR A 323 7.05 -4.92 24.91
N GLU A 324 6.88 -6.26 24.85
CA GLU A 324 6.60 -7.08 26.03
C GLU A 324 7.18 -8.47 25.84
N ARG A 325 7.65 -9.08 26.91
CA ARG A 325 8.17 -10.45 26.90
C ARG A 325 7.96 -11.17 28.22
N GLU A 326 7.91 -12.49 28.19
CA GLU A 326 7.93 -13.35 29.37
C GLU A 326 9.30 -13.34 30.04
N ASN A 327 9.34 -13.24 31.36
CA ASN A 327 10.56 -13.37 32.18
C ASN A 327 10.86 -14.83 32.54
N SER A 328 11.93 -15.07 33.32
CA SER A 328 12.28 -16.43 33.79
C SER A 328 11.32 -17.04 34.78
N ALA A 329 10.41 -16.27 35.35
CA ALA A 329 9.36 -16.72 36.24
C ALA A 329 8.03 -17.04 35.53
N GLY A 330 7.96 -16.83 34.18
CA GLY A 330 6.74 -17.02 33.41
C GLY A 330 5.80 -15.83 33.44
N GLU A 331 6.26 -14.64 33.87
CA GLU A 331 5.44 -13.43 33.95
C GLU A 331 5.74 -12.52 32.79
N MET A 332 4.69 -11.96 32.15
CA MET A 332 4.84 -10.96 31.10
C MET A 332 5.34 -9.63 31.66
N GLN A 333 6.36 -9.07 31.03
CA GLN A 333 6.99 -7.81 31.44
C GLN A 333 7.14 -6.85 30.26
N PRO A 334 6.70 -5.59 30.41
CA PRO A 334 6.94 -4.55 29.43
C PRO A 334 8.45 -4.31 29.28
N VAL A 335 8.90 -4.19 28.04
CA VAL A 335 10.32 -3.91 27.72
C VAL A 335 10.41 -2.81 26.66
N ALA A 336 11.44 -1.98 26.75
CA ALA A 336 11.70 -0.95 25.79
C ALA A 336 13.17 -0.61 25.71
N LYS A 337 13.61 -0.20 24.50
CA LYS A 337 14.93 0.40 24.32
C LYS A 337 14.94 1.80 24.95
N LYS A 338 15.92 2.06 25.83
CA LYS A 338 16.09 3.33 26.57
C LYS A 338 17.15 4.25 25.94
N SER A 339 17.37 4.19 24.62
CA SER A 339 18.34 5.09 24.00
C SER A 339 17.71 6.45 23.70
N LYS A 340 18.51 7.52 23.86
CA LYS A 340 18.12 8.89 23.46
C LYS A 340 17.68 8.88 22.00
N ASP A 341 16.60 9.55 21.66
CA ASP A 341 15.99 9.69 20.32
C ASP A 341 15.37 8.43 19.68
N LYS A 342 15.40 7.26 20.35
CA LYS A 342 14.81 6.00 19.86
C LYS A 342 14.03 5.24 20.93
N ALA A 343 13.46 5.95 21.90
CA ALA A 343 12.62 5.35 22.91
C ALA A 343 11.38 4.69 22.27
N THR A 344 10.99 3.55 22.82
CA THR A 344 9.77 2.82 22.45
C THR A 344 8.86 2.79 23.67
N VAL A 345 7.57 2.91 23.47
CA VAL A 345 6.59 2.74 24.53
C VAL A 345 6.46 1.24 24.82
N PRO A 346 6.75 0.78 26.06
CA PRO A 346 6.68 -0.63 26.40
C PRO A 346 5.24 -1.12 26.56
N GLY A 347 5.04 -2.44 26.53
CA GLY A 347 3.75 -3.09 26.78
C GLY A 347 2.88 -3.26 25.56
N ARG A 348 1.78 -3.99 25.73
CA ARG A 348 0.71 -4.15 24.73
C ARG A 348 -0.03 -2.83 24.54
N LYS A 349 -0.79 -2.69 23.45
CA LYS A 349 -1.51 -1.46 23.17
C LYS A 349 -2.93 -1.71 22.67
N LEU A 350 -3.81 -0.79 23.07
CA LEU A 350 -5.07 -0.51 22.38
C LEU A 350 -4.91 0.81 21.65
N ALA A 351 -5.70 1.03 20.61
CA ALA A 351 -5.68 2.26 19.85
C ALA A 351 -7.11 2.69 19.53
N PHE A 352 -7.41 3.94 19.86
CA PHE A 352 -8.73 4.53 19.64
C PHE A 352 -8.57 5.89 18.97
N ARG A 353 -9.65 6.36 18.34
CA ARG A 353 -9.73 7.72 17.79
C ARG A 353 -10.94 8.45 18.36
N SER A 354 -10.71 9.62 18.92
CA SER A 354 -11.77 10.52 19.37
C SER A 354 -12.23 11.43 18.24
N TYR A 355 -13.43 11.97 18.40
CA TYR A 355 -14.06 12.83 17.42
C TYR A 355 -14.68 14.06 18.09
N GLU A 356 -14.48 15.22 17.48
CA GLU A 356 -15.17 16.44 17.80
C GLU A 356 -15.95 16.92 16.57
N TYR A 357 -17.25 17.19 16.71
CA TYR A 357 -18.14 17.55 15.59
C TYR A 357 -18.06 16.61 14.38
N SER A 358 -17.94 15.29 14.63
CA SER A 358 -17.80 14.23 13.62
C SER A 358 -16.48 14.25 12.83
N LEU A 359 -15.50 15.05 13.23
CA LEU A 359 -14.15 15.03 12.70
C LEU A 359 -13.19 14.45 13.75
N ALA A 360 -12.21 13.68 13.28
CA ALA A 360 -11.17 13.11 14.12
C ALA A 360 -10.39 14.22 14.82
N ASP A 361 -10.20 14.07 16.12
CA ASP A 361 -9.55 15.06 16.98
C ASP A 361 -8.19 14.56 17.48
N CYS A 362 -8.15 13.36 18.02
CA CYS A 362 -6.94 12.76 18.57
C CYS A 362 -6.92 11.26 18.37
N GLU A 363 -5.73 10.68 18.23
CA GLU A 363 -5.49 9.25 18.31
C GLU A 363 -4.95 8.90 19.70
N HIS A 364 -5.64 8.01 20.43
CA HIS A 364 -5.30 7.59 21.78
C HIS A 364 -4.71 6.20 21.76
N VAL A 365 -3.44 6.08 22.11
CA VAL A 365 -2.71 4.81 22.25
C VAL A 365 -2.59 4.50 23.74
N ILE A 366 -3.26 3.42 24.18
CA ILE A 366 -3.27 3.02 25.59
C ILE A 366 -2.31 1.83 25.75
N SER A 367 -1.28 2.01 26.55
CA SER A 367 -0.25 0.99 26.80
C SER A 367 -0.38 0.41 28.21
N GLY A 368 -0.21 -0.90 28.34
CA GLY A 368 -0.27 -1.56 29.65
C GLY A 368 -0.04 -3.06 29.58
N SER A 369 -0.16 -3.72 30.74
CA SER A 369 -0.26 -5.17 30.81
C SER A 369 -1.62 -5.65 30.30
N GLU A 370 -1.71 -6.93 29.92
CA GLU A 370 -2.94 -7.53 29.41
C GLU A 370 -4.15 -7.30 30.35
N ASP A 371 -3.99 -7.55 31.65
CA ASP A 371 -5.06 -7.35 32.66
C ASP A 371 -5.55 -5.90 32.72
N LYS A 372 -4.63 -4.93 32.67
CA LYS A 372 -4.96 -3.51 32.69
C LYS A 372 -5.71 -3.11 31.43
N LEU A 373 -5.25 -3.58 30.26
CA LEU A 373 -5.90 -3.29 28.98
C LEU A 373 -7.28 -3.95 28.87
N ALA A 374 -7.42 -5.21 29.35
CA ALA A 374 -8.70 -5.91 29.38
C ALA A 374 -9.78 -5.18 30.23
N SER A 375 -9.35 -4.44 31.26
CA SER A 375 -10.22 -3.65 32.11
C SER A 375 -10.43 -2.20 31.65
N TYR A 376 -9.66 -1.75 30.65
CA TYR A 376 -9.76 -0.39 30.15
C TYR A 376 -11.07 -0.16 29.39
N GLN A 377 -11.73 0.93 29.68
CA GLN A 377 -12.93 1.36 28.97
C GLN A 377 -12.62 2.67 28.26
N PRO A 378 -12.70 2.70 26.92
CA PRO A 378 -12.58 3.95 26.17
C PRO A 378 -13.74 4.89 26.51
N GLU A 379 -13.56 6.16 26.26
CA GLU A 379 -14.65 7.12 26.38
C GLU A 379 -15.73 6.88 25.32
N ASP A 380 -16.96 7.26 25.65
CA ASP A 380 -18.10 7.08 24.75
C ASP A 380 -17.84 7.79 23.40
N GLY A 381 -18.07 7.07 22.31
CA GLY A 381 -17.90 7.61 20.96
C GLY A 381 -16.49 7.48 20.38
N TRP A 382 -15.53 6.95 21.14
CA TRP A 382 -14.23 6.61 20.58
C TRP A 382 -14.33 5.39 19.66
N LYS A 383 -13.66 5.46 18.51
CA LYS A 383 -13.57 4.37 17.52
C LYS A 383 -12.39 3.47 17.83
N ASP A 384 -12.61 2.16 17.96
CA ASP A 384 -11.55 1.18 18.03
C ASP A 384 -10.88 1.05 16.64
N LEU A 385 -9.55 1.10 16.61
CA LEU A 385 -8.75 1.06 15.39
C LEU A 385 -8.14 -0.31 15.09
N LEU A 386 -8.14 -1.23 16.08
CA LEU A 386 -7.50 -2.52 15.94
C LEU A 386 -8.51 -3.60 15.53
N VAL A 387 -8.11 -4.44 14.59
CA VAL A 387 -8.83 -5.65 14.18
C VAL A 387 -7.89 -6.86 14.26
N ASP A 388 -8.45 -8.04 14.48
CA ASP A 388 -7.70 -9.28 14.49
C ASP A 388 -7.51 -9.80 13.06
N TYR A 389 -6.27 -10.03 12.65
CA TYR A 389 -5.88 -10.60 11.35
C TYR A 389 -5.56 -12.09 11.44
N VAL A 390 -4.93 -12.50 12.54
CA VAL A 390 -4.56 -13.88 12.84
C VAL A 390 -4.88 -14.15 14.30
N THR A 391 -5.56 -15.24 14.58
CA THR A 391 -5.85 -15.69 15.95
C THR A 391 -5.33 -17.11 16.13
N ASN A 392 -4.33 -17.30 17.00
CA ASN A 392 -3.72 -18.61 17.28
C ASN A 392 -3.29 -19.36 16.01
N GLY A 393 -2.64 -18.65 15.07
CA GLY A 393 -2.18 -19.19 13.79
C GLY A 393 -3.24 -19.25 12.67
N GLU A 394 -4.50 -18.97 12.95
CA GLU A 394 -5.59 -19.01 11.98
C GLU A 394 -5.83 -17.62 11.37
N ASN A 395 -5.69 -17.52 10.04
CA ASN A 395 -5.95 -16.29 9.31
C ASN A 395 -7.45 -15.95 9.26
N HIS A 396 -7.78 -14.68 9.44
CA HIS A 396 -9.13 -14.17 9.21
C HIS A 396 -9.32 -13.87 7.71
N SER A 397 -9.95 -14.78 7.00
CA SER A 397 -10.07 -14.79 5.53
C SER A 397 -10.83 -13.60 4.94
N GLU A 398 -11.65 -12.89 5.73
CA GLU A 398 -12.34 -11.67 5.31
C GLU A 398 -11.39 -10.50 4.95
N TYR A 399 -10.12 -10.59 5.33
CA TYR A 399 -9.08 -9.62 4.97
C TYR A 399 -8.23 -10.03 3.76
N GLN A 400 -8.60 -11.11 3.07
CA GLN A 400 -7.90 -11.63 1.89
C GLN A 400 -8.78 -11.54 0.62
N GLY A 401 -8.12 -11.58 -0.54
CA GLY A 401 -8.80 -11.62 -1.84
C GLY A 401 -9.37 -10.27 -2.30
N HIS A 402 -10.18 -10.35 -3.36
CA HIS A 402 -10.72 -9.18 -4.06
C HIS A 402 -11.64 -8.32 -3.19
N ASP A 403 -12.58 -8.95 -2.49
CA ASP A 403 -13.56 -8.23 -1.69
C ASP A 403 -12.93 -7.46 -0.54
N ALA A 404 -11.86 -8.00 0.06
CA ALA A 404 -11.07 -7.29 1.07
C ALA A 404 -10.44 -6.00 0.52
N ILE A 405 -9.93 -6.04 -0.73
CA ILE A 405 -9.35 -4.86 -1.39
C ILE A 405 -10.43 -3.82 -1.69
N VAL A 406 -11.60 -4.24 -2.17
CA VAL A 406 -12.74 -3.34 -2.41
C VAL A 406 -13.21 -2.70 -1.10
N ASN A 407 -13.29 -3.48 -0.02
CA ASN A 407 -13.63 -2.99 1.31
C ASN A 407 -12.58 -1.98 1.82
N ALA A 408 -11.29 -2.27 1.67
CA ALA A 408 -10.21 -1.36 2.05
C ALA A 408 -10.24 -0.06 1.24
N HIS A 409 -10.50 -0.12 -0.07
CA HIS A 409 -10.68 1.04 -0.93
C HIS A 409 -11.81 1.97 -0.44
N ASN A 410 -12.97 1.39 -0.15
CA ASN A 410 -14.13 2.14 0.33
C ASN A 410 -13.89 2.69 1.75
N TYR A 411 -13.30 1.86 2.62
CA TYR A 411 -12.97 2.25 3.98
C TYR A 411 -11.96 3.41 4.02
N ARG A 412 -10.94 3.41 3.15
CA ARG A 412 -9.99 4.52 3.03
C ARG A 412 -10.71 5.85 2.74
N ALA A 413 -11.72 5.82 1.85
CA ALA A 413 -12.47 7.03 1.54
C ALA A 413 -13.26 7.55 2.75
N GLN A 414 -13.85 6.67 3.54
CA GLN A 414 -14.56 7.01 4.78
C GLN A 414 -13.58 7.53 5.85
N ALA A 415 -12.49 6.82 6.11
CA ALA A 415 -11.50 7.21 7.11
C ALA A 415 -10.84 8.57 6.77
N LEU A 416 -10.61 8.87 5.48
CA LEU A 416 -10.13 10.18 5.08
C LEU A 416 -11.17 11.29 5.27
N ALA A 417 -12.45 11.00 5.05
CA ALA A 417 -13.54 11.96 5.23
C ALA A 417 -13.77 12.30 6.71
N GLU A 418 -13.37 11.41 7.61
CA GLU A 418 -13.40 11.64 9.07
C GLU A 418 -12.31 12.62 9.54
N LEU A 419 -11.24 12.84 8.74
CA LEU A 419 -10.14 13.73 9.13
C LEU A 419 -10.49 15.21 8.91
N PRO A 420 -9.90 16.13 9.70
CA PRO A 420 -9.98 17.56 9.44
C PRO A 420 -9.56 17.90 8.01
N ILE A 421 -10.16 18.94 7.42
CA ILE A 421 -9.91 19.34 6.02
C ILE A 421 -8.43 19.58 5.72
N GLY A 422 -7.63 19.92 6.72
CA GLY A 422 -6.18 20.07 6.62
C GLY A 422 -5.46 18.81 6.12
N ALA A 423 -6.04 17.61 6.30
CA ALA A 423 -5.51 16.35 5.78
C ALA A 423 -5.39 16.36 4.25
N GLN A 424 -6.25 17.10 3.56
CA GLN A 424 -6.25 17.20 2.09
C GLN A 424 -5.19 18.18 1.56
N SER A 425 -4.50 18.91 2.43
CA SER A 425 -3.43 19.83 2.03
C SER A 425 -2.26 19.08 1.40
N LEU A 426 -1.76 19.60 0.29
CA LEU A 426 -0.53 19.10 -0.35
C LEU A 426 0.73 19.78 0.21
N MET A 427 0.59 20.81 1.05
CA MET A 427 1.72 21.44 1.71
C MET A 427 2.35 20.50 2.72
N LYS A 428 3.64 20.68 2.99
CA LYS A 428 4.32 19.99 4.10
C LYS A 428 3.87 20.59 5.41
N GLY A 429 3.65 19.73 6.42
CA GLY A 429 3.22 20.14 7.74
C GLY A 429 3.33 19.00 8.76
N ASP A 430 2.74 19.23 9.90
CA ASP A 430 2.62 18.23 10.97
C ASP A 430 1.46 17.26 10.68
N PRO A 431 1.38 16.13 11.38
CA PRO A 431 0.22 15.26 11.37
C PRO A 431 -1.06 16.06 11.65
N VAL A 432 -2.15 15.74 10.94
CA VAL A 432 -3.40 16.56 11.01
C VAL A 432 -4.12 16.41 12.34
N ILE A 433 -3.90 15.32 13.06
CA ILE A 433 -4.31 15.11 14.45
C ILE A 433 -3.11 14.63 15.27
N PRO A 434 -3.06 14.91 16.57
CA PRO A 434 -2.04 14.38 17.46
C PRO A 434 -2.27 12.90 17.78
N THR A 435 -1.22 12.22 18.23
CA THR A 435 -1.29 10.91 18.88
C THR A 435 -0.88 11.07 20.34
N GLU A 436 -1.76 10.73 21.26
CA GLU A 436 -1.51 10.72 22.69
C GLU A 436 -1.28 9.31 23.19
N VAL A 437 -0.23 9.12 23.98
CA VAL A 437 0.13 7.80 24.54
C VAL A 437 -0.06 7.83 26.05
N THR A 438 -0.95 6.97 26.54
CA THR A 438 -1.19 6.77 27.97
C THR A 438 -0.63 5.43 28.40
N VAL A 439 0.17 5.40 29.47
CA VAL A 439 0.71 4.19 30.09
C VAL A 439 -0.05 3.92 31.39
N LEU A 440 -0.74 2.77 31.49
CA LEU A 440 -1.54 2.35 32.63
C LEU A 440 -0.70 1.74 33.76
#